data_2b9bb962b04367c3766093e767d8d54d
#
_entry.id   2b9bb962b04367c3766093e767d8d54d
#
_cell.length_a   1.000
_cell.length_b   1.000
_cell.length_c   1.000
_cell.angle_alpha   90.00
_cell.angle_beta   90.00
_cell.angle_gamma   90.00
#
_symmetry.space_group_name_H-M   'P 1'
#
loop_
_entity.id
_entity.type
_entity.pdbx_description
1 polymer ?
#
loop_
_entity_poly.entity_id
_entity_poly.type
_entity_poly.pdbx_seq_one_letter_code
_entity_poly.pdbx_strand_id
1 'polypeptide(L)'
;MEVPKRDPRMIPLGYGKFVRADRVYALVPLEGTERRDGRRTYVHVDGLSEPVVASRSERAILADVEAALAEAAGLPRRRRTGAAAGQESLL
;
A
#
# COMPACT_ATOMS: atom_id res chain seq x y z
N MET A 1 -13.22 -25.37 -8.29
CA MET A 1 -14.00 -24.35 -7.87
C MET A 1 -13.23 -23.11 -7.60
N GLU A 2 -13.69 -22.01 -8.08
CA GLU A 2 -13.00 -20.82 -7.88
C GLU A 2 -13.45 -20.04 -6.70
N VAL A 3 -12.56 -19.45 -5.99
CA VAL A 3 -12.91 -18.60 -4.90
C VAL A 3 -13.35 -17.26 -5.45
N PRO A 4 -14.50 -16.78 -5.05
CA PRO A 4 -14.99 -15.51 -5.58
C PRO A 4 -14.01 -14.41 -5.19
N LYS A 5 -13.73 -13.56 -6.15
CA LYS A 5 -12.89 -12.44 -5.88
C LYS A 5 -13.71 -11.29 -5.40
N ARG A 6 -13.19 -10.57 -4.46
CA ARG A 6 -13.84 -9.38 -4.01
C ARG A 6 -13.05 -8.21 -4.47
N ASP A 7 -13.67 -7.06 -4.52
CA ASP A 7 -12.93 -5.85 -4.81
C ASP A 7 -12.00 -5.56 -3.64
N PRO A 8 -10.76 -5.19 -3.89
CA PRO A 8 -9.87 -4.86 -2.80
C PRO A 8 -10.29 -3.58 -2.11
N ARG A 9 -9.94 -3.47 -0.84
CA ARG A 9 -10.28 -2.29 -0.09
C ARG A 9 -9.46 -1.09 -0.54
N MET A 10 -9.91 0.07 -0.18
CA MET A 10 -9.19 1.30 -0.44
C MET A 10 -8.05 1.46 0.55
N ILE A 11 -6.98 2.06 0.09
CA ILE A 11 -5.79 2.26 0.89
C ILE A 11 -5.58 3.73 1.14
N PRO A 12 -5.39 4.13 2.40
CA PRO A 12 -5.16 5.55 2.69
C PRO A 12 -3.76 5.97 2.30
N LEU A 13 -3.64 7.13 1.71
CA LEU A 13 -2.35 7.68 1.32
C LEU A 13 -1.95 8.89 2.16
N GLY A 14 -2.82 9.34 3.02
CA GLY A 14 -2.61 10.58 3.73
C GLY A 14 -3.26 11.73 2.97
N TYR A 15 -3.31 12.88 3.57
CA TYR A 15 -3.95 14.07 2.97
C TYR A 15 -5.41 13.82 2.59
N GLY A 16 -6.06 12.89 3.28
CA GLY A 16 -7.46 12.58 2.97
C GLY A 16 -7.67 11.85 1.67
N LYS A 17 -6.63 11.24 1.11
CA LYS A 17 -6.71 10.55 -0.17
C LYS A 17 -6.70 9.04 0.00
N PHE A 18 -7.42 8.36 -0.85
CA PHE A 18 -7.49 6.90 -0.84
C PHE A 18 -7.44 6.39 -2.26
N VAL A 19 -6.87 5.22 -2.46
CA VAL A 19 -6.84 4.59 -3.79
C VAL A 19 -7.17 3.12 -3.66
N ARG A 20 -7.63 2.52 -4.74
CA ARG A 20 -7.88 1.07 -4.76
C ARG A 20 -6.55 0.36 -4.83
N ALA A 21 -6.40 -0.67 -4.03
CA ALA A 21 -5.14 -1.40 -3.97
C ALA A 21 -4.76 -1.99 -5.31
N ASP A 22 -5.73 -2.44 -6.10
CA ASP A 22 -5.44 -3.11 -7.36
C ASP A 22 -5.17 -2.15 -8.51
N ARG A 23 -5.18 -0.84 -8.25
CA ARG A 23 -4.88 0.14 -9.29
C ARG A 23 -3.52 0.78 -9.11
N VAL A 24 -2.84 0.49 -8.03
CA VAL A 24 -1.51 1.03 -7.78
C VAL A 24 -0.51 0.18 -8.53
N TYR A 25 0.31 0.78 -9.39
CA TYR A 25 1.29 0.00 -10.11
C TYR A 25 2.73 0.43 -9.88
N ALA A 26 2.95 1.56 -9.23
CA ALA A 26 4.30 1.98 -8.90
C ALA A 26 4.31 2.89 -7.69
N LEU A 27 5.32 2.75 -6.85
CA LEU A 27 5.51 3.59 -5.68
C LEU A 27 6.93 4.13 -5.77
N VAL A 28 7.05 5.44 -5.77
CA VAL A 28 8.35 6.08 -5.91
C VAL A 28 8.60 6.98 -4.72
N PRO A 29 9.58 6.68 -3.88
CA PRO A 29 9.85 7.54 -2.73
C PRO A 29 10.40 8.88 -3.17
N LEU A 30 9.97 9.92 -2.49
CA LEU A 30 10.47 11.26 -2.75
C LEU A 30 11.74 11.48 -1.96
N GLU A 31 12.61 12.30 -2.49
CA GLU A 31 13.88 12.56 -1.85
C GLU A 31 14.20 14.03 -1.85
N GLY A 32 15.06 14.44 -0.92
CA GLY A 32 15.56 15.79 -0.88
C GLY A 32 14.47 16.81 -0.73
N THR A 33 14.52 17.86 -1.53
CA THR A 33 13.60 18.96 -1.40
C THR A 33 12.17 18.57 -1.80
N GLU A 34 12.01 17.44 -2.47
CA GLU A 34 10.66 17.00 -2.82
C GLU A 34 9.86 16.57 -1.61
N ARG A 35 10.52 16.29 -0.51
CA ARG A 35 9.85 15.83 0.70
C ARG A 35 9.32 16.96 1.57
N ARG A 36 8.87 18.03 0.97
CA ARG A 36 8.33 19.12 1.72
C ARG A 36 6.94 18.83 2.18
N ASP A 37 6.51 19.42 3.25
CA ASP A 37 5.12 19.38 3.72
C ASP A 37 4.64 17.95 4.00
N GLY A 38 5.55 17.10 4.44
CA GLY A 38 5.18 15.72 4.77
C GLY A 38 5.04 14.79 3.59
N ARG A 39 5.38 15.25 2.40
CA ARG A 39 5.28 14.42 1.19
C ARG A 39 6.33 13.35 1.22
N ARG A 40 5.94 12.13 0.97
CA ARG A 40 6.85 11.00 1.06
C ARG A 40 6.94 10.15 -0.16
N THR A 41 5.86 9.95 -0.86
CA THR A 41 5.79 8.97 -1.94
C THR A 41 4.92 9.47 -3.07
N TYR A 42 5.36 9.22 -4.31
CA TYR A 42 4.50 9.34 -5.46
C TYR A 42 3.87 7.98 -5.69
N VAL A 43 2.55 7.95 -5.78
CA VAL A 43 1.80 6.72 -6.01
C VAL A 43 1.22 6.77 -7.41
N HIS A 44 1.69 5.87 -8.26
CA HIS A 44 1.20 5.83 -9.63
C HIS A 44 0.01 4.89 -9.72
N VAL A 45 -1.10 5.44 -10.16
CA VAL A 45 -2.38 4.74 -10.17
C VAL A 45 -2.87 4.58 -11.59
N ASP A 46 -3.24 3.36 -11.95
CA ASP A 46 -3.75 3.07 -13.27
C ASP A 46 -4.98 3.92 -13.54
N GLY A 47 -5.00 4.57 -14.67
CA GLY A 47 -6.11 5.45 -15.05
C GLY A 47 -5.91 6.91 -14.73
N LEU A 48 -4.86 7.25 -13.98
CA LEU A 48 -4.56 8.65 -13.69
C LEU A 48 -3.32 9.07 -14.45
N SER A 49 -3.37 10.24 -15.05
CA SER A 49 -2.24 10.70 -15.85
C SER A 49 -1.09 11.19 -14.98
N GLU A 50 -1.38 11.57 -13.76
CA GLU A 50 -0.33 12.04 -12.85
C GLU A 50 -0.32 11.28 -11.57
N PRO A 51 0.84 11.15 -10.93
CA PRO A 51 0.89 10.41 -9.67
C PRO A 51 0.20 11.15 -8.55
N VAL A 52 -0.24 10.41 -7.57
CA VAL A 52 -0.84 10.97 -6.38
C VAL A 52 0.24 11.07 -5.31
N VAL A 53 0.32 12.20 -4.64
CA VAL A 53 1.31 12.39 -3.59
C VAL A 53 0.77 11.85 -2.27
N ALA A 54 1.57 11.06 -1.60
CA ALA A 54 1.19 10.47 -0.32
C ALA A 54 2.11 10.95 0.79
N SER A 55 1.58 11.01 1.99
CA SER A 55 2.38 11.35 3.17
C SER A 55 2.91 10.10 3.86
N ARG A 56 2.56 8.93 3.37
CA ARG A 56 3.01 7.66 3.93
C ARG A 56 4.20 7.14 3.15
N SER A 57 5.03 6.36 3.80
CA SER A 57 6.22 5.81 3.15
C SER A 57 5.81 4.75 2.13
N GLU A 58 6.67 4.53 1.16
CA GLU A 58 6.39 3.52 0.15
C GLU A 58 6.29 2.13 0.77
N ARG A 59 7.03 1.85 1.83
CA ARG A 59 6.93 0.57 2.51
C ARG A 59 5.59 0.36 3.17
N ALA A 60 5.07 1.40 3.82
CA ALA A 60 3.78 1.30 4.47
C ALA A 60 2.67 1.10 3.45
N ILE A 61 2.75 1.83 2.33
CA ILE A 61 1.75 1.70 1.29
C ILE A 61 1.82 0.33 0.65
N LEU A 62 3.03 -0.16 0.37
CA LEU A 62 3.20 -1.46 -0.24
C LEU A 62 2.63 -2.56 0.64
N ALA A 63 2.88 -2.49 1.95
CA ALA A 63 2.34 -3.49 2.87
C ALA A 63 0.81 -3.50 2.84
N ASP A 64 0.20 -2.31 2.77
CA ASP A 64 -1.24 -2.23 2.71
C ASP A 64 -1.78 -2.76 1.39
N VAL A 65 -1.09 -2.48 0.29
CA VAL A 65 -1.49 -2.97 -1.01
C VAL A 65 -1.46 -4.50 -1.01
N GLU A 66 -0.37 -5.07 -0.52
CA GLU A 66 -0.24 -6.52 -0.51
C GLU A 66 -1.30 -7.18 0.36
N ALA A 67 -1.56 -6.59 1.53
CA ALA A 67 -2.58 -7.14 2.41
C ALA A 67 -3.97 -7.05 1.79
N ALA A 68 -4.26 -5.92 1.15
CA ALA A 68 -5.57 -5.73 0.55
C ALA A 68 -5.80 -6.68 -0.62
N LEU A 69 -4.75 -6.91 -1.41
CA LEU A 69 -4.88 -7.83 -2.55
C LEU A 69 -5.04 -9.27 -2.06
N ALA A 70 -4.34 -9.65 -1.01
CA ALA A 70 -4.48 -10.98 -0.45
C ALA A 70 -5.89 -11.18 0.12
N GLU A 71 -6.40 -10.19 0.81
CA GLU A 71 -7.76 -10.26 1.34
C GLU A 71 -8.78 -10.43 0.23
N ALA A 72 -8.62 -9.66 -0.85
CA ALA A 72 -9.55 -9.70 -1.96
C ALA A 72 -9.50 -11.04 -2.68
N ALA A 73 -8.34 -11.68 -2.68
CA ALA A 73 -8.17 -12.98 -3.30
C ALA A 73 -8.64 -14.12 -2.40
N GLY A 74 -9.06 -13.81 -1.19
CA GLY A 74 -9.51 -14.85 -0.26
C GLY A 74 -8.39 -15.59 0.43
N LEU A 75 -7.17 -15.06 0.39
CA LEU A 75 -6.06 -15.69 1.05
C LEU A 75 -6.04 -15.34 2.52
N PRO A 76 -5.54 -16.22 3.38
CA PRO A 76 -5.49 -15.93 4.79
C PRO A 76 -4.52 -14.78 5.07
N ARG A 77 -4.86 -13.93 6.07
CA ARG A 77 -4.02 -12.86 6.43
C ARG A 77 -2.80 -13.38 7.08
N ARG A 78 -1.63 -12.90 6.68
CA ARG A 78 -0.45 -13.34 7.29
C ARG A 78 -0.35 -12.79 8.65
N ARG A 79 -0.24 -13.63 9.67
CA ARG A 79 -0.12 -13.17 10.97
C ARG A 79 1.28 -12.83 11.20
N ARG A 80 1.52 -11.79 11.79
CA ARG A 80 2.80 -11.44 12.10
C ARG A 80 3.14 -11.99 13.28
N THR A 81 3.75 -12.78 13.41
CA THR A 81 3.97 -13.40 14.62
C THR A 81 5.03 -12.82 15.39
N GLY A 82 4.57 -12.58 15.09
CA GLY A 82 5.09 -12.15 15.49
C GLY A 82 5.70 -12.08 15.45
N ALA A 83 5.41 -12.35 15.12
CA ALA A 83 6.02 -12.32 15.09
C ALA A 83 6.40 -12.26 15.08
N ALA A 84 6.23 -12.24 15.11
CA ALA A 84 6.70 -12.08 15.14
C ALA A 84 7.10 -11.89 15.15
N ALA A 85 7.02 -11.95 15.28
CA ALA A 85 7.54 -11.57 15.36
C ALA A 85 8.17 -11.29 15.27
N GLY A 86 8.28 -11.25 15.30
CA GLY A 86 9.04 -10.71 15.31
C GLY A 86 9.52 -10.72 15.00
N GLN A 87 9.42 -10.72 15.00
CA GLN A 87 9.90 -10.53 14.75
C GLN A 87 10.34 -10.58 14.44
N GLU A 88 10.25 -10.71 14.48
CA GLU A 88 10.82 -10.52 14.21
C GLU A 88 11.41 -10.44 13.96
N SER A 89 11.36 -10.56 14.15
CA SER A 89 12.13 -10.25 13.98
C SER A 89 12.75 -10.16 13.65
N LEU A 90 12.79 -10.16 13.74
CA LEU A 90 13.54 -9.90 13.43
C LEU A 90 14.02 -9.84 13.23
N LEU A 91 14.01 -9.87 13.29
CA LEU A 91 14.61 -9.60 13.12
C LEU A 91 14.97 -9.52 13.03
#